data_2d9139f8f7941073c40376a2c1df2718
#
_entry.id   2d9139f8f7941073c40376a2c1df2718
#
_cell.length_a   1.000
_cell.length_b   1.000
_cell.length_c   1.000
_cell.angle_alpha   90.00
_cell.angle_beta   90.00
_cell.angle_gamma   90.00
#
_symmetry.space_group_name_H-M   'P 1'
#
loop_
_entity.id
_entity.type
_entity.pdbx_description
1 polymer ?
#
loop_
_entity_poly.entity_id
_entity_poly.type
_entity_poly.pdbx_seq_one_letter_code
_entity_poly.pdbx_strand_id
1 'polypeptide(L)'
;HTISLQEQLLGKDLPLLNSVIPREFSAVLVKGRANYLSQRRLKSAVTRSATLFESTQELEQLDAINQWAKDTTDGSRSTLPFQPNGSVWDEVASDSGNCMGPSCKTHKSCFYYRARRRMEHAQIIIVNHAMFFSDLALRSQGVSVLPDYDAVILDEAHTVESVAGDHLGPSVSSGQVAYILKKLYNDRTNKGLLVDGRFDKAQRQVVDCYMAADQLFGDIMTWKEQHPKSNGRMHKKRTFQNALSPALSKLAGMIRRIASGIEDTSERKDYTSAVARLETLSDAIHQWMEQSAPDMVYWLEAYNTRRQGPRVKLRGAPLDVGPILRKELFNKIPSVILTSATLGVGRDENFNFFRSRIGLGDTNNAQ
;
A
#
# COMPACT_ATOMS: atom_id res chain seq x y z
N HIS A 1 -0.99 -13.01 -6.93
CA HIS A 1 -0.68 -13.16 -8.35
C HIS A 1 -0.51 -11.81 -9.03
N THR A 2 0.17 -11.80 -10.19
CA THR A 2 0.46 -10.58 -10.94
C THR A 2 -0.81 -10.01 -11.60
N ILE A 3 -0.84 -8.71 -11.85
CA ILE A 3 -1.94 -8.07 -12.57
C ILE A 3 -2.13 -8.70 -13.95
N SER A 4 -1.06 -9.12 -14.62
CA SER A 4 -1.10 -9.78 -15.93
C SER A 4 -1.92 -11.08 -15.92
N LEU A 5 -1.76 -11.94 -14.90
CA LEU A 5 -2.56 -13.17 -14.76
C LEU A 5 -4.04 -12.85 -14.49
N GLN A 6 -4.32 -11.81 -13.73
CA GLN A 6 -5.70 -11.37 -13.48
C GLN A 6 -6.34 -10.80 -14.75
N GLU A 7 -5.58 -10.09 -15.58
CA GLU A 7 -6.04 -9.60 -16.89
C GLU A 7 -6.27 -10.74 -17.89
N GLN A 8 -5.44 -11.78 -17.84
CA GLN A 8 -5.66 -12.99 -18.64
C GLN A 8 -6.96 -13.70 -18.23
N LEU A 9 -7.20 -13.90 -16.95
CA LEU A 9 -8.44 -14.49 -16.44
C LEU A 9 -9.66 -13.71 -16.93
N LEU A 10 -9.62 -12.38 -16.83
CA LEU A 10 -10.73 -11.52 -17.29
C LEU A 10 -10.89 -11.52 -18.80
N GLY A 11 -9.79 -11.51 -19.57
CA GLY A 11 -9.82 -11.32 -21.03
C GLY A 11 -9.93 -12.59 -21.86
N LYS A 12 -9.64 -13.77 -21.27
CA LYS A 12 -9.64 -15.06 -21.98
C LYS A 12 -10.52 -16.11 -21.30
N ASP A 13 -10.24 -16.40 -20.02
CA ASP A 13 -10.82 -17.57 -19.37
C ASP A 13 -12.30 -17.33 -19.01
N LEU A 14 -12.65 -16.17 -18.47
CA LEU A 14 -14.04 -15.85 -18.14
C LEU A 14 -14.95 -15.67 -19.36
N PRO A 15 -14.54 -15.04 -20.48
CA PRO A 15 -15.31 -15.04 -21.71
C PRO A 15 -15.58 -16.44 -22.27
N LEU A 16 -14.58 -17.35 -22.21
CA LEU A 16 -14.78 -18.75 -22.56
C LEU A 16 -15.82 -19.40 -21.64
N LEU A 17 -15.69 -19.21 -20.34
CA LEU A 17 -16.63 -19.75 -19.36
C LEU A 17 -18.06 -19.22 -19.61
N ASN A 18 -18.20 -17.93 -19.91
CA ASN A 18 -19.49 -17.30 -20.20
C ASN A 18 -20.15 -17.84 -21.49
N SER A 19 -19.34 -18.36 -22.43
CA SER A 19 -19.87 -18.97 -23.66
C SER A 19 -20.42 -20.39 -23.46
N VAL A 20 -20.03 -21.09 -22.40
CA VAL A 20 -20.41 -22.50 -22.15
C VAL A 20 -21.41 -22.64 -20.99
N ILE A 21 -21.44 -21.71 -20.06
CA ILE A 21 -22.39 -21.72 -18.93
C ILE A 21 -23.70 -21.08 -19.39
N PRO A 22 -24.87 -21.72 -19.13
CA PRO A 22 -26.18 -21.17 -19.54
C PRO A 22 -26.69 -20.06 -18.60
N ARG A 23 -25.80 -19.21 -18.15
CA ARG A 23 -26.08 -18.04 -17.29
C ARG A 23 -25.10 -16.92 -17.62
N GLU A 24 -25.64 -15.73 -17.88
CA GLU A 24 -24.83 -14.54 -18.02
C GLU A 24 -24.32 -14.08 -16.64
N PHE A 25 -23.06 -13.67 -16.59
CA PHE A 25 -22.46 -13.04 -15.41
C PHE A 25 -21.54 -11.91 -15.83
N SER A 26 -21.41 -10.94 -14.96
CA SER A 26 -20.45 -9.85 -15.14
C SER A 26 -19.23 -10.08 -14.22
N ALA A 27 -18.05 -9.84 -14.76
CA ALA A 27 -16.80 -9.95 -14.03
C ALA A 27 -16.01 -8.64 -14.09
N VAL A 28 -15.40 -8.23 -12.97
CA VAL A 28 -14.61 -7.00 -12.88
C VAL A 28 -13.29 -7.28 -12.21
N LEU A 29 -12.21 -6.83 -12.85
CA LEU A 29 -10.89 -6.78 -12.21
C LEU A 29 -10.75 -5.51 -11.39
N VAL A 30 -10.49 -5.66 -10.10
CA VAL A 30 -10.26 -4.57 -9.16
C VAL A 30 -8.79 -4.48 -8.81
N LYS A 31 -8.17 -3.39 -9.20
CA LYS A 31 -6.76 -3.09 -8.91
C LYS A 31 -6.67 -2.15 -7.70
N GLY A 32 -5.55 -2.22 -6.99
CA GLY A 32 -5.24 -1.25 -5.94
C GLY A 32 -5.32 0.19 -6.46
N ARG A 33 -5.79 1.09 -5.61
CA ARG A 33 -6.06 2.51 -5.96
C ARG A 33 -4.90 3.17 -6.71
N ALA A 34 -3.65 2.91 -6.29
CA ALA A 34 -2.45 3.47 -6.90
C ALA A 34 -2.20 3.03 -8.37
N ASN A 35 -2.97 2.05 -8.87
CA ASN A 35 -2.94 1.67 -10.28
C ASN A 35 -3.81 2.54 -11.18
N TYR A 36 -4.58 3.47 -10.63
CA TYR A 36 -5.45 4.36 -11.40
C TYR A 36 -4.92 5.79 -11.40
N LEU A 37 -5.01 6.44 -12.54
CA LEU A 37 -4.72 7.86 -12.70
C LEU A 37 -5.75 8.71 -11.94
N SER A 38 -5.28 9.73 -11.23
CA SER A 38 -6.11 10.78 -10.66
C SER A 38 -6.07 12.04 -11.52
N GLN A 39 -7.17 12.35 -12.19
CA GLN A 39 -7.28 13.56 -13.05
C GLN A 39 -6.98 14.85 -12.26
N ARG A 40 -7.41 14.93 -11.00
CA ARG A 40 -7.12 16.08 -10.15
C ARG A 40 -5.63 16.22 -9.87
N ARG A 41 -4.96 15.12 -9.48
CA ARG A 41 -3.53 15.13 -9.19
C ARG A 41 -2.69 15.38 -10.44
N LEU A 42 -3.09 14.80 -11.58
CA LEU A 42 -2.47 15.09 -12.87
C LEU A 42 -2.52 16.58 -13.18
N LYS A 43 -3.69 17.22 -13.06
CA LYS A 43 -3.81 18.66 -13.27
C LYS A 43 -2.89 19.46 -12.31
N SER A 44 -2.86 19.10 -11.04
CA SER A 44 -1.97 19.72 -10.04
C SER A 44 -0.49 19.51 -10.40
N ALA A 45 -0.11 18.30 -10.81
CA ALA A 45 1.27 17.97 -11.19
C ALA A 45 1.72 18.75 -12.44
N VAL A 46 0.86 18.89 -13.44
CA VAL A 46 1.15 19.70 -14.63
C VAL A 46 1.35 21.17 -14.24
N THR A 47 0.47 21.75 -13.44
CA THR A 47 0.58 23.16 -12.99
C THR A 47 1.84 23.41 -12.17
N ARG A 48 2.30 22.42 -11.40
CA ARG A 48 3.45 22.52 -10.48
C ARG A 48 4.68 21.77 -10.97
N SER A 49 4.73 21.42 -12.25
CA SER A 49 5.77 20.57 -12.83
C SER A 49 7.18 21.07 -12.56
N ALA A 50 7.41 22.38 -12.66
CA ALA A 50 8.70 23.01 -12.40
C ALA A 50 9.21 22.82 -10.95
N THR A 51 8.30 22.69 -9.97
CA THR A 51 8.64 22.51 -8.55
C THR A 51 8.66 21.05 -8.12
N LEU A 52 8.08 20.12 -8.90
CA LEU A 52 7.95 18.72 -8.54
C LEU A 52 9.02 17.82 -9.19
N PHE A 53 9.42 18.12 -10.42
CA PHE A 53 10.29 17.23 -11.20
C PHE A 53 11.68 17.81 -11.41
N GLU A 54 12.67 16.93 -11.43
CA GLU A 54 14.10 17.29 -11.46
C GLU A 54 14.70 17.16 -12.87
N SER A 55 14.16 16.28 -13.70
CA SER A 55 14.74 15.96 -15.01
C SER A 55 13.78 16.24 -16.17
N THR A 56 14.34 16.55 -17.33
CA THR A 56 13.58 16.68 -18.59
C THR A 56 12.80 15.40 -18.90
N GLN A 57 13.37 14.23 -18.62
CA GLN A 57 12.71 12.95 -18.83
C GLN A 57 11.43 12.80 -17.97
N GLU A 58 11.42 13.29 -16.74
CA GLU A 58 10.22 13.27 -15.89
C GLU A 58 9.14 14.18 -16.43
N LEU A 59 9.52 15.35 -16.95
CA LEU A 59 8.59 16.30 -17.59
C LEU A 59 7.99 15.72 -18.87
N GLU A 60 8.80 15.09 -19.72
CA GLU A 60 8.35 14.40 -20.93
C GLU A 60 7.36 13.27 -20.60
N GLN A 61 7.64 12.46 -19.56
CA GLN A 61 6.74 11.43 -19.10
C GLN A 61 5.44 11.99 -18.54
N LEU A 62 5.49 13.10 -17.80
CA LEU A 62 4.27 13.77 -17.31
C LEU A 62 3.41 14.25 -18.47
N ASP A 63 4.00 14.83 -19.51
CA ASP A 63 3.27 15.28 -20.70
C ASP A 63 2.66 14.09 -21.47
N ALA A 64 3.43 13.03 -21.65
CA ALA A 64 2.94 11.79 -22.26
C ALA A 64 1.74 11.19 -21.48
N ILE A 65 1.80 11.18 -20.14
CA ILE A 65 0.67 10.76 -19.29
C ILE A 65 -0.52 11.70 -19.48
N ASN A 66 -0.28 13.00 -19.58
CA ASN A 66 -1.32 14.00 -19.75
C ASN A 66 -2.04 13.86 -21.12
N GLN A 67 -1.31 13.51 -22.18
CA GLN A 67 -1.92 13.19 -23.48
C GLN A 67 -2.72 11.89 -23.41
N TRP A 68 -2.12 10.80 -22.90
CA TRP A 68 -2.78 9.51 -22.74
C TRP A 68 -4.08 9.62 -21.89
N ALA A 69 -4.10 10.51 -20.91
CA ALA A 69 -5.26 10.72 -20.04
C ALA A 69 -6.51 11.22 -20.79
N LYS A 70 -6.37 11.76 -22.01
CA LYS A 70 -7.48 12.22 -22.84
C LYS A 70 -8.19 11.05 -23.54
N ASP A 71 -7.45 9.99 -23.89
CA ASP A 71 -7.91 8.90 -24.73
C ASP A 71 -8.21 7.63 -23.93
N THR A 72 -7.59 7.47 -22.73
CA THR A 72 -7.79 6.26 -21.93
C THR A 72 -9.21 6.11 -21.42
N THR A 73 -9.74 4.89 -21.52
CA THR A 73 -11.08 4.56 -21.04
C THR A 73 -11.10 4.12 -19.58
N ASP A 74 -10.01 3.50 -19.08
CA ASP A 74 -9.94 2.94 -17.73
C ASP A 74 -8.98 3.69 -16.80
N GLY A 75 -8.03 4.47 -17.34
CA GLY A 75 -7.02 5.20 -16.59
C GLY A 75 -6.10 4.31 -15.76
N SER A 76 -5.94 3.06 -16.17
CA SER A 76 -5.11 2.08 -15.45
C SER A 76 -3.66 2.17 -15.88
N ARG A 77 -2.72 2.12 -14.92
CA ARG A 77 -1.28 2.09 -15.20
C ARG A 77 -0.87 0.97 -16.17
N SER A 78 -1.57 -0.16 -16.16
CA SER A 78 -1.26 -1.29 -17.04
C SER A 78 -1.61 -1.05 -18.51
N THR A 79 -2.49 -0.09 -18.80
CA THR A 79 -2.86 0.31 -20.18
C THR A 79 -2.05 1.51 -20.68
N LEU A 80 -1.16 2.07 -19.86
CA LEU A 80 -0.22 3.10 -20.30
C LEU A 80 0.81 2.47 -21.26
N PRO A 81 1.07 3.08 -22.44
CA PRO A 81 1.92 2.46 -23.48
C PRO A 81 3.42 2.41 -23.12
N PHE A 82 3.81 2.90 -21.96
CA PHE A 82 5.19 2.86 -21.45
C PHE A 82 5.19 2.65 -19.93
N GLN A 83 6.35 2.27 -19.39
CA GLN A 83 6.57 2.17 -17.94
C GLN A 83 6.99 3.54 -17.39
N PRO A 84 6.14 4.26 -16.63
CA PRO A 84 6.51 5.54 -16.06
C PRO A 84 7.51 5.37 -14.91
N ASN A 85 8.37 6.36 -14.71
CA ASN A 85 9.17 6.46 -13.50
C ASN A 85 8.26 6.50 -12.28
N GLY A 86 8.69 5.85 -11.19
CA GLY A 86 7.92 5.83 -9.95
C GLY A 86 7.63 7.23 -9.42
N SER A 87 8.61 8.14 -9.49
CA SER A 87 8.47 9.54 -9.09
C SER A 87 7.35 10.27 -9.85
N VAL A 88 7.22 10.04 -11.16
CA VAL A 88 6.18 10.67 -12.00
C VAL A 88 4.81 10.03 -11.71
N TRP A 89 4.73 8.68 -11.72
CA TRP A 89 3.46 8.01 -11.48
C TRP A 89 2.90 8.32 -10.09
N ASP A 90 3.73 8.36 -9.07
CA ASP A 90 3.32 8.63 -7.69
C ASP A 90 2.70 10.04 -7.53
N GLU A 91 3.08 11.02 -8.37
CA GLU A 91 2.47 12.35 -8.34
C GLU A 91 1.10 12.41 -9.03
N VAL A 92 0.79 11.48 -9.92
CA VAL A 92 -0.46 11.48 -10.67
C VAL A 92 -1.42 10.34 -10.29
N ALA A 93 -0.93 9.30 -9.62
CA ALA A 93 -1.73 8.15 -9.20
C ALA A 93 -2.82 8.53 -8.20
N SER A 94 -3.91 7.79 -8.21
CA SER A 94 -4.97 7.92 -7.20
C SER A 94 -4.45 7.46 -5.84
N ASP A 95 -4.68 8.27 -4.81
CA ASP A 95 -4.20 8.05 -3.45
C ASP A 95 -5.37 8.24 -2.47
N SER A 96 -5.51 7.33 -1.50
CA SER A 96 -6.58 7.37 -0.51
C SER A 96 -6.47 8.59 0.39
N GLY A 97 -5.28 8.88 0.92
CA GLY A 97 -5.02 10.02 1.78
C GLY A 97 -5.25 11.36 1.07
N ASN A 98 -4.99 11.40 -0.25
CA ASN A 98 -5.13 12.59 -1.08
C ASN A 98 -6.44 12.61 -1.91
N CYS A 99 -7.46 11.85 -1.52
CA CYS A 99 -8.74 11.81 -2.22
C CYS A 99 -9.75 12.75 -1.55
N MET A 100 -10.45 13.55 -2.35
CA MET A 100 -11.51 14.46 -1.89
C MET A 100 -12.90 13.79 -1.93
N GLY A 101 -13.01 12.53 -2.35
CA GLY A 101 -14.30 11.83 -2.44
C GLY A 101 -15.32 12.57 -3.32
N PRO A 102 -16.58 12.61 -2.90
CA PRO A 102 -17.65 13.29 -3.64
C PRO A 102 -17.40 14.79 -3.87
N SER A 103 -16.63 15.47 -3.00
CA SER A 103 -16.29 16.89 -3.14
C SER A 103 -15.27 17.16 -4.26
N CYS A 104 -14.70 16.14 -4.89
CA CYS A 104 -13.76 16.30 -5.98
C CYS A 104 -14.49 16.74 -7.26
N LYS A 105 -14.04 17.85 -7.89
CA LYS A 105 -14.60 18.33 -9.15
C LYS A 105 -14.62 17.29 -10.28
N THR A 106 -13.66 16.34 -10.24
CA THR A 106 -13.55 15.25 -11.22
C THR A 106 -14.13 13.92 -10.71
N HIS A 107 -14.95 13.90 -9.66
CA HIS A 107 -15.46 12.67 -9.04
C HIS A 107 -16.27 11.81 -10.04
N LYS A 108 -17.14 12.43 -10.84
CA LYS A 108 -17.98 11.72 -11.83
C LYS A 108 -17.15 11.01 -12.90
N SER A 109 -16.08 11.64 -13.38
CA SER A 109 -15.16 11.11 -14.40
C SER A 109 -13.96 10.34 -13.81
N CYS A 110 -13.84 10.26 -12.48
CA CYS A 110 -12.71 9.64 -11.80
C CYS A 110 -12.60 8.14 -12.13
N PHE A 111 -11.49 7.72 -12.71
CA PHE A 111 -11.23 6.33 -13.11
C PHE A 111 -11.37 5.35 -11.97
N TYR A 112 -10.82 5.67 -10.79
CA TYR A 112 -10.95 4.84 -9.61
C TYR A 112 -12.41 4.66 -9.17
N TYR A 113 -13.20 5.74 -9.10
CA TYR A 113 -14.62 5.64 -8.70
C TYR A 113 -15.49 4.99 -9.78
N ARG A 114 -15.12 5.13 -11.05
CA ARG A 114 -15.76 4.37 -12.13
C ARG A 114 -15.51 2.87 -12.00
N ALA A 115 -14.29 2.46 -11.66
CA ALA A 115 -13.97 1.06 -11.38
C ALA A 115 -14.76 0.54 -10.17
N ARG A 116 -14.86 1.33 -9.09
CA ARG A 116 -15.67 0.97 -7.92
C ARG A 116 -17.16 0.78 -8.24
N ARG A 117 -17.76 1.72 -8.98
CA ARG A 117 -19.17 1.57 -9.37
C ARG A 117 -19.44 0.31 -10.20
N ARG A 118 -18.50 -0.08 -11.08
CA ARG A 118 -18.62 -1.36 -11.80
C ARG A 118 -18.53 -2.58 -10.88
N MET A 119 -17.70 -2.51 -9.87
CA MET A 119 -17.52 -3.57 -8.89
C MET A 119 -18.80 -3.82 -8.06
N GLU A 120 -19.55 -2.77 -7.72
CA GLU A 120 -20.78 -2.85 -6.91
C GLU A 120 -21.90 -3.65 -7.60
N HIS A 121 -21.83 -3.81 -8.94
CA HIS A 121 -22.85 -4.53 -9.73
C HIS A 121 -22.31 -5.83 -10.36
N ALA A 122 -21.07 -6.21 -10.06
CA ALA A 122 -20.46 -7.40 -10.64
C ALA A 122 -20.79 -8.65 -9.81
N GLN A 123 -21.04 -9.77 -10.48
CA GLN A 123 -21.20 -11.08 -9.83
C GLN A 123 -19.83 -11.69 -9.50
N ILE A 124 -18.79 -11.40 -10.29
CA ILE A 124 -17.44 -11.89 -10.06
C ILE A 124 -16.48 -10.71 -9.91
N ILE A 125 -15.78 -10.67 -8.79
CA ILE A 125 -14.75 -9.65 -8.51
C ILE A 125 -13.39 -10.34 -8.43
N ILE A 126 -12.49 -9.95 -9.31
CA ILE A 126 -11.13 -10.47 -9.35
C ILE A 126 -10.22 -9.50 -8.64
N VAL A 127 -9.52 -9.98 -7.61
CA VAL A 127 -8.55 -9.18 -6.83
C VAL A 127 -7.29 -10.01 -6.55
N ASN A 128 -6.18 -9.37 -6.23
CA ASN A 128 -5.04 -10.09 -5.69
C ASN A 128 -5.17 -10.29 -4.17
N HIS A 129 -4.40 -11.24 -3.64
CA HIS A 129 -4.40 -11.55 -2.20
C HIS A 129 -4.09 -10.30 -1.34
N ALA A 130 -3.13 -9.47 -1.77
CA ALA A 130 -2.77 -8.26 -1.04
C ALA A 130 -3.97 -7.30 -0.86
N MET A 131 -4.78 -7.09 -1.90
CA MET A 131 -5.98 -6.27 -1.81
C MET A 131 -7.05 -6.95 -0.96
N PHE A 132 -7.25 -8.25 -1.11
CA PHE A 132 -8.20 -9.01 -0.33
C PHE A 132 -7.90 -8.94 1.17
N PHE A 133 -6.64 -9.21 1.58
CA PHE A 133 -6.27 -9.16 3.00
C PHE A 133 -6.18 -7.73 3.54
N SER A 134 -5.87 -6.74 2.71
CA SER A 134 -6.00 -5.32 3.10
C SER A 134 -7.45 -4.94 3.37
N ASP A 135 -8.40 -5.40 2.54
CA ASP A 135 -9.83 -5.21 2.77
C ASP A 135 -10.30 -5.93 4.05
N LEU A 136 -9.85 -7.17 4.25
CA LEU A 136 -10.18 -7.95 5.45
C LEU A 136 -9.71 -7.24 6.74
N ALA A 137 -8.50 -6.69 6.72
CA ALA A 137 -7.97 -5.89 7.83
C ALA A 137 -8.78 -4.62 8.09
N LEU A 138 -9.26 -3.94 7.04
CA LEU A 138 -10.12 -2.76 7.16
C LEU A 138 -11.53 -3.12 7.64
N ARG A 139 -12.09 -4.25 7.20
CA ARG A 139 -13.41 -4.75 7.66
C ARG A 139 -13.43 -5.02 9.16
N SER A 140 -12.32 -5.46 9.74
CA SER A 140 -12.21 -5.61 11.20
C SER A 140 -12.36 -4.29 11.97
N GLN A 141 -12.13 -3.15 11.27
CA GLN A 141 -12.28 -1.77 11.78
C GLN A 141 -13.60 -1.11 11.33
N GLY A 142 -14.50 -1.85 10.70
CA GLY A 142 -15.79 -1.35 10.21
C GLY A 142 -15.73 -0.58 8.88
N VAL A 143 -14.63 -0.70 8.14
CA VAL A 143 -14.46 -0.06 6.82
C VAL A 143 -14.20 -1.12 5.77
N SER A 144 -14.80 -1.03 4.58
CA SER A 144 -14.56 -1.94 3.47
C SER A 144 -14.13 -1.22 2.20
N VAL A 145 -13.30 -1.86 1.41
CA VAL A 145 -12.93 -1.46 0.05
C VAL A 145 -13.70 -2.28 -0.98
N LEU A 146 -13.90 -3.56 -0.73
CA LEU A 146 -14.70 -4.46 -1.55
C LEU A 146 -16.17 -4.43 -1.09
N PRO A 147 -17.16 -4.64 -1.97
CA PRO A 147 -18.56 -4.82 -1.57
C PRO A 147 -18.69 -6.09 -0.72
N ASP A 148 -19.88 -6.37 -0.21
CA ASP A 148 -20.18 -7.65 0.43
C ASP A 148 -20.19 -8.78 -0.62
N TYR A 149 -19.79 -9.96 -0.20
CA TYR A 149 -19.66 -11.14 -1.06
C TYR A 149 -20.06 -12.40 -0.28
N ASP A 150 -20.68 -13.36 -0.99
CA ASP A 150 -21.19 -14.60 -0.43
C ASP A 150 -20.19 -15.75 -0.53
N ALA A 151 -19.27 -15.67 -1.48
CA ALA A 151 -18.25 -16.69 -1.72
C ALA A 151 -16.89 -16.09 -2.02
N VAL A 152 -15.83 -16.77 -1.60
CA VAL A 152 -14.45 -16.42 -1.88
C VAL A 152 -13.70 -17.62 -2.44
N ILE A 153 -13.00 -17.43 -3.53
CA ILE A 153 -12.08 -18.44 -4.10
C ILE A 153 -10.66 -17.89 -3.95
N LEU A 154 -9.86 -18.54 -3.13
CA LEU A 154 -8.44 -18.22 -2.93
C LEU A 154 -7.58 -19.20 -3.71
N ASP A 155 -7.14 -18.78 -4.86
CA ASP A 155 -6.18 -19.53 -5.67
C ASP A 155 -4.76 -19.38 -5.10
N GLU A 156 -3.90 -20.39 -5.29
CA GLU A 156 -2.58 -20.49 -4.66
C GLU A 156 -2.65 -20.30 -3.13
N ALA A 157 -3.59 -21.00 -2.53
CA ALA A 157 -3.92 -20.85 -1.12
C ALA A 157 -2.74 -21.12 -0.17
N HIS A 158 -1.69 -21.82 -0.64
CA HIS A 158 -0.46 -22.00 0.13
C HIS A 158 0.22 -20.68 0.53
N THR A 159 -0.09 -19.56 -0.14
CA THR A 159 0.45 -18.23 0.19
C THR A 159 -0.40 -17.45 1.19
N VAL A 160 -1.59 -17.92 1.52
CA VAL A 160 -2.59 -17.22 2.36
C VAL A 160 -2.01 -16.80 3.70
N GLU A 161 -1.37 -17.72 4.42
CA GLU A 161 -0.77 -17.44 5.72
C GLU A 161 0.24 -16.30 5.65
N SER A 162 1.18 -16.36 4.72
CA SER A 162 2.25 -15.37 4.61
C SER A 162 1.72 -14.01 4.17
N VAL A 163 0.82 -13.97 3.18
CA VAL A 163 0.25 -12.70 2.71
C VAL A 163 -0.66 -12.07 3.76
N ALA A 164 -1.47 -12.87 4.47
CA ALA A 164 -2.27 -12.37 5.58
C ALA A 164 -1.36 -11.75 6.67
N GLY A 165 -0.29 -12.45 7.06
CA GLY A 165 0.69 -11.94 8.02
C GLY A 165 1.30 -10.60 7.59
N ASP A 166 1.61 -10.44 6.32
CA ASP A 166 2.16 -9.21 5.77
C ASP A 166 1.23 -7.99 5.86
N HIS A 167 -0.08 -8.21 5.88
CA HIS A 167 -1.09 -7.14 5.93
C HIS A 167 -1.70 -6.90 7.31
N LEU A 168 -1.45 -7.78 8.27
CA LEU A 168 -2.04 -7.71 9.62
C LEU A 168 -1.10 -7.09 10.67
N GLY A 169 0.07 -6.60 10.28
CA GLY A 169 1.03 -6.01 11.20
C GLY A 169 1.68 -4.73 10.71
N PRO A 170 2.42 -4.02 11.58
CA PRO A 170 3.11 -2.80 11.19
C PRO A 170 4.20 -3.09 10.15
N SER A 171 4.30 -2.21 9.17
CA SER A 171 5.35 -2.26 8.16
C SER A 171 5.79 -0.86 7.79
N VAL A 172 7.09 -0.56 7.92
CA VAL A 172 7.66 0.71 7.50
C VAL A 172 9.04 0.49 6.87
N SER A 173 9.35 1.26 5.84
CA SER A 173 10.65 1.19 5.16
C SER A 173 11.36 2.54 5.12
N SER A 174 12.70 2.50 5.07
CA SER A 174 13.53 3.70 4.84
C SER A 174 13.13 4.42 3.56
N GLY A 175 12.70 3.67 2.53
CA GLY A 175 12.23 4.25 1.27
C GLY A 175 10.93 5.04 1.41
N GLN A 176 9.98 4.60 2.24
CA GLN A 176 8.74 5.35 2.49
C GLN A 176 9.02 6.66 3.24
N VAL A 177 9.93 6.62 4.22
CA VAL A 177 10.37 7.84 4.95
C VAL A 177 11.06 8.81 3.99
N ALA A 178 12.06 8.36 3.25
CA ALA A 178 12.76 9.20 2.27
C ALA A 178 11.82 9.79 1.22
N TYR A 179 10.85 9.02 0.73
CA TYR A 179 9.84 9.48 -0.23
C TYR A 179 9.02 10.64 0.29
N ILE A 180 8.45 10.54 1.50
CA ILE A 180 7.61 11.61 2.03
C ILE A 180 8.42 12.87 2.37
N LEU A 181 9.63 12.69 2.89
CA LEU A 181 10.51 13.84 3.18
C LEU A 181 10.92 14.56 1.89
N LYS A 182 11.32 13.81 0.85
CA LYS A 182 11.65 14.37 -0.47
C LYS A 182 10.46 15.11 -1.10
N LYS A 183 9.26 14.55 -0.99
CA LYS A 183 8.03 15.19 -1.47
C LYS A 183 7.73 16.50 -0.75
N LEU A 184 8.05 16.61 0.53
CA LEU A 184 7.88 17.82 1.32
C LEU A 184 8.94 18.86 0.97
N TYR A 185 10.21 18.48 1.04
CA TYR A 185 11.32 19.36 0.70
C TYR A 185 12.59 18.56 0.40
N ASN A 186 13.16 18.78 -0.76
CA ASN A 186 14.47 18.29 -1.16
C ASN A 186 15.45 19.47 -1.17
N ASP A 187 16.34 19.53 -0.19
CA ASP A 187 17.34 20.59 0.02
C ASP A 187 18.35 20.69 -1.12
N ARG A 188 18.68 19.55 -1.79
CA ARG A 188 19.65 19.53 -2.90
C ARG A 188 19.12 20.16 -4.17
N THR A 189 17.83 20.01 -4.45
CA THR A 189 17.19 20.46 -5.69
C THR A 189 16.27 21.64 -5.46
N ASN A 190 16.07 22.04 -4.21
CA ASN A 190 15.10 23.06 -3.78
C ASN A 190 13.69 22.81 -4.37
N LYS A 191 13.21 21.56 -4.26
CA LYS A 191 11.91 21.12 -4.78
C LYS A 191 11.03 20.47 -3.69
N GLY A 192 9.73 20.48 -3.91
CA GLY A 192 8.74 19.87 -3.02
C GLY A 192 7.55 20.78 -2.69
N LEU A 193 6.75 20.38 -1.73
CA LEU A 193 5.57 21.13 -1.28
C LEU A 193 5.92 22.42 -0.48
N LEU A 194 7.09 22.42 0.16
CA LEU A 194 7.53 23.46 1.08
C LEU A 194 8.61 24.38 0.49
N VAL A 195 8.70 24.53 -0.82
CA VAL A 195 9.75 25.34 -1.47
C VAL A 195 9.63 26.85 -1.26
N ASP A 196 8.47 27.34 -0.84
CA ASP A 196 8.25 28.76 -0.55
C ASP A 196 9.02 29.15 0.72
N GLY A 197 9.76 30.27 0.68
CA GLY A 197 10.54 30.79 1.81
C GLY A 197 9.74 31.09 3.08
N ARG A 198 8.38 31.17 2.97
CA ARG A 198 7.49 31.25 4.13
C ARG A 198 7.55 30.01 5.01
N PHE A 199 8.10 28.90 4.51
CA PHE A 199 8.12 27.60 5.18
C PHE A 199 9.49 27.20 5.74
N ASP A 200 10.43 28.12 5.87
CA ASP A 200 11.80 27.87 6.35
C ASP A 200 11.89 27.00 7.59
N LYS A 201 11.00 27.25 8.58
CA LYS A 201 10.97 26.44 9.81
C LYS A 201 10.58 25.00 9.53
N ALA A 202 9.64 24.76 8.61
CA ALA A 202 9.22 23.42 8.22
C ALA A 202 10.30 22.74 7.37
N GLN A 203 10.97 23.48 6.49
CA GLN A 203 12.12 22.96 5.71
C GLN A 203 13.24 22.47 6.63
N ARG A 204 13.63 23.27 7.64
CA ARG A 204 14.61 22.84 8.66
C ARG A 204 14.17 21.59 9.40
N GLN A 205 12.89 21.48 9.76
CA GLN A 205 12.37 20.29 10.40
C GLN A 205 12.40 19.06 9.47
N VAL A 206 12.25 19.22 8.14
CA VAL A 206 12.47 18.14 7.17
C VAL A 206 13.92 17.67 7.20
N VAL A 207 14.89 18.59 7.26
CA VAL A 207 16.33 18.24 7.39
C VAL A 207 16.58 17.50 8.70
N ASP A 208 16.01 17.94 9.82
CA ASP A 208 16.10 17.22 11.11
C ASP A 208 15.55 15.78 10.99
N CYS A 209 14.45 15.61 10.25
CA CYS A 209 13.89 14.28 9.99
C CYS A 209 14.82 13.40 9.13
N TYR A 210 15.51 13.98 8.13
CA TYR A 210 16.52 13.25 7.35
C TYR A 210 17.65 12.78 8.25
N MET A 211 18.21 13.66 9.10
CA MET A 211 19.28 13.29 10.03
C MET A 211 18.83 12.19 11.00
N ALA A 212 17.63 12.29 11.55
CA ALA A 212 17.09 11.26 12.44
C ALA A 212 16.84 9.92 11.72
N ALA A 213 16.44 9.96 10.43
CA ALA A 213 16.25 8.77 9.62
C ALA A 213 17.59 8.10 9.28
N ASP A 214 18.58 8.89 8.88
CA ASP A 214 19.92 8.39 8.57
C ASP A 214 20.57 7.75 9.80
N GLN A 215 20.41 8.36 10.99
CA GLN A 215 20.90 7.79 12.24
C GLN A 215 20.21 6.45 12.53
N LEU A 216 18.88 6.41 12.55
CA LEU A 216 18.12 5.19 12.89
C LEU A 216 18.42 4.05 11.91
N PHE A 217 18.35 4.31 10.60
CA PHE A 217 18.56 3.28 9.60
C PHE A 217 20.04 2.90 9.47
N GLY A 218 20.96 3.82 9.75
CA GLY A 218 22.39 3.56 9.86
C GLY A 218 22.71 2.63 11.02
N ASP A 219 22.15 2.87 12.20
CA ASP A 219 22.32 2.01 13.39
C ASP A 219 21.78 0.58 13.11
N ILE A 220 20.66 0.47 12.42
CA ILE A 220 20.09 -0.83 12.00
C ILE A 220 21.01 -1.57 11.03
N MET A 221 21.56 -0.87 10.04
CA MET A 221 22.53 -1.46 9.10
C MET A 221 23.77 -1.95 9.82
N THR A 222 24.34 -1.14 10.70
CA THR A 222 25.51 -1.50 11.53
C THR A 222 25.21 -2.72 12.41
N TRP A 223 24.03 -2.74 13.04
CA TRP A 223 23.59 -3.90 13.82
C TRP A 223 23.53 -5.17 12.96
N LYS A 224 22.98 -5.08 11.73
CA LYS A 224 22.90 -6.22 10.82
C LYS A 224 24.26 -6.73 10.38
N GLU A 225 25.22 -5.85 10.16
CA GLU A 225 26.61 -6.20 9.83
C GLU A 225 27.30 -6.90 11.00
N GLN A 226 27.06 -6.45 12.23
CA GLN A 226 27.58 -7.08 13.45
C GLN A 226 26.93 -8.43 13.76
N HIS A 227 25.74 -8.70 13.19
CA HIS A 227 24.98 -9.92 13.40
C HIS A 227 24.67 -10.66 12.09
N PRO A 228 25.69 -11.09 11.32
CA PRO A 228 25.50 -11.64 9.96
C PRO A 228 24.66 -12.94 9.91
N LYS A 229 24.69 -13.70 11.01
CA LYS A 229 23.91 -14.94 11.16
C LYS A 229 22.47 -14.70 11.63
N SER A 230 22.11 -13.47 11.99
CA SER A 230 20.75 -13.13 12.40
C SER A 230 19.80 -13.15 11.21
N ASN A 231 18.63 -13.76 11.38
CA ASN A 231 17.53 -13.66 10.43
C ASN A 231 16.77 -12.31 10.54
N GLY A 232 17.26 -11.38 11.36
CA GLY A 232 16.64 -10.07 11.59
C GLY A 232 15.55 -10.05 12.66
N ARG A 233 15.18 -11.21 13.25
CA ARG A 233 14.17 -11.25 14.30
C ARG A 233 14.64 -10.50 15.56
N MET A 234 13.76 -9.64 16.07
CA MET A 234 14.04 -8.83 17.25
C MET A 234 13.37 -9.41 18.48
N HIS A 235 14.18 -9.69 19.51
CA HIS A 235 13.71 -10.25 20.78
C HIS A 235 13.67 -9.22 21.93
N LYS A 236 14.27 -8.05 21.72
CA LYS A 236 14.33 -6.98 22.72
C LYS A 236 13.65 -5.72 22.19
N LYS A 237 12.83 -5.13 23.03
CA LYS A 237 12.24 -3.81 22.79
C LYS A 237 13.31 -2.74 22.81
N ARG A 238 13.07 -1.64 22.08
CA ARG A 238 13.94 -0.45 22.11
C ARG A 238 15.42 -0.74 21.88
N THR A 239 15.73 -1.69 21.02
CA THR A 239 17.12 -2.03 20.67
C THR A 239 17.86 -0.84 20.04
N PHE A 240 17.12 0.02 19.32
CA PHE A 240 17.63 1.24 18.67
C PHE A 240 17.02 2.49 19.30
N GLN A 241 17.77 3.60 19.26
CA GLN A 241 17.23 4.89 19.64
C GLN A 241 16.28 5.41 18.54
N ASN A 242 15.11 5.90 18.95
CA ASN A 242 14.10 6.38 18.03
C ASN A 242 13.91 7.90 18.16
N ALA A 243 14.79 8.68 17.56
CA ALA A 243 14.60 10.11 17.39
C ALA A 243 13.69 10.45 16.20
N LEU A 244 13.48 9.50 15.26
CA LEU A 244 12.73 9.73 14.02
C LEU A 244 11.23 9.91 14.26
N SER A 245 10.59 9.06 15.06
CA SER A 245 9.15 9.17 15.30
C SER A 245 8.76 10.55 15.87
N PRO A 246 9.39 11.06 16.94
CA PRO A 246 9.06 12.41 17.45
C PRO A 246 9.37 13.52 16.43
N ALA A 247 10.43 13.38 15.62
CA ALA A 247 10.77 14.34 14.58
C ALA A 247 9.69 14.41 13.49
N LEU A 248 9.18 13.24 13.03
CA LEU A 248 8.08 13.14 12.07
C LEU A 248 6.78 13.72 12.63
N SER A 249 6.45 13.44 13.90
CA SER A 249 5.25 13.98 14.57
C SER A 249 5.32 15.50 14.70
N LYS A 250 6.50 16.05 15.04
CA LYS A 250 6.71 17.50 15.10
C LYS A 250 6.52 18.14 13.73
N LEU A 251 7.08 17.54 12.66
CA LEU A 251 6.89 17.99 11.29
C LEU A 251 5.42 17.94 10.88
N ALA A 252 4.71 16.86 11.19
CA ALA A 252 3.28 16.74 10.94
C ALA A 252 2.47 17.87 11.58
N GLY A 253 2.77 18.20 12.83
CA GLY A 253 2.15 19.33 13.55
C GLY A 253 2.42 20.68 12.89
N MET A 254 3.61 20.91 12.35
CA MET A 254 3.95 22.15 11.62
C MET A 254 3.19 22.24 10.30
N ILE A 255 3.16 21.12 9.50
CA ILE A 255 2.44 21.08 8.22
C ILE A 255 0.93 21.22 8.43
N ARG A 256 0.36 20.67 9.51
CA ARG A 256 -1.06 20.83 9.83
C ARG A 256 -1.42 22.31 10.02
N ARG A 257 -0.56 23.08 10.69
CA ARG A 257 -0.75 24.55 10.85
C ARG A 257 -0.65 25.28 9.51
N ILE A 258 0.28 24.89 8.65
CA ILE A 258 0.37 25.44 7.28
C ILE A 258 -0.93 25.15 6.52
N ALA A 259 -1.39 23.90 6.54
CA ALA A 259 -2.60 23.46 5.85
C ALA A 259 -3.85 24.23 6.28
N SER A 260 -3.95 24.62 7.57
CA SER A 260 -5.11 25.39 8.07
C SER A 260 -5.20 26.81 7.49
N GLY A 261 -4.09 27.38 7.02
CA GLY A 261 -4.04 28.69 6.37
C GLY A 261 -4.22 28.65 4.84
N ILE A 262 -4.38 27.47 4.23
CA ILE A 262 -4.55 27.35 2.78
C ILE A 262 -6.05 27.38 2.44
N GLU A 263 -6.47 28.33 1.59
CA GLU A 263 -7.88 28.50 1.18
C GLU A 263 -8.29 27.47 0.13
N ASP A 264 -7.43 27.19 -0.88
CA ASP A 264 -7.73 26.21 -1.91
C ASP A 264 -7.82 24.80 -1.33
N THR A 265 -8.99 24.19 -1.45
CA THR A 265 -9.27 22.87 -0.88
C THR A 265 -8.45 21.76 -1.51
N SER A 266 -8.09 21.88 -2.78
CA SER A 266 -7.27 20.88 -3.48
C SER A 266 -5.82 20.95 -3.03
N GLU A 267 -5.27 22.17 -2.91
CA GLU A 267 -3.94 22.39 -2.38
C GLU A 267 -3.84 21.96 -0.90
N ARG A 268 -4.79 22.41 -0.07
CA ARG A 268 -4.89 21.99 1.34
C ARG A 268 -4.86 20.46 1.50
N LYS A 269 -5.48 19.74 0.55
CA LYS A 269 -5.52 18.27 0.58
C LYS A 269 -4.14 17.65 0.39
N ASP A 270 -3.24 18.26 -0.37
CA ASP A 270 -1.87 17.78 -0.53
C ASP A 270 -1.10 17.84 0.81
N TYR A 271 -1.23 18.93 1.57
CA TYR A 271 -0.62 19.08 2.89
C TYR A 271 -1.24 18.14 3.94
N THR A 272 -2.57 18.06 3.99
CA THR A 272 -3.25 17.16 4.95
C THR A 272 -2.95 15.68 4.67
N SER A 273 -2.77 15.31 3.41
CA SER A 273 -2.31 13.96 3.03
C SER A 273 -0.88 13.69 3.51
N ALA A 274 0.01 14.69 3.41
CA ALA A 274 1.36 14.57 3.93
C ALA A 274 1.38 14.41 5.45
N VAL A 275 0.55 15.17 6.18
CA VAL A 275 0.36 15.02 7.63
C VAL A 275 -0.02 13.60 7.99
N ALA A 276 -1.08 13.05 7.38
CA ALA A 276 -1.55 11.70 7.66
C ALA A 276 -0.47 10.63 7.41
N ARG A 277 0.34 10.78 6.34
CA ARG A 277 1.44 9.87 6.05
C ARG A 277 2.57 9.96 7.07
N LEU A 278 2.94 11.18 7.50
CA LEU A 278 3.97 11.38 8.54
C LEU A 278 3.54 10.74 9.87
N GLU A 279 2.29 10.91 10.26
CA GLU A 279 1.72 10.30 11.47
C GLU A 279 1.71 8.78 11.36
N THR A 280 1.21 8.23 10.26
CA THR A 280 1.22 6.77 10.02
C THR A 280 2.63 6.18 10.11
N LEU A 281 3.64 6.85 9.55
CA LEU A 281 5.03 6.40 9.62
C LEU A 281 5.59 6.53 11.03
N SER A 282 5.32 7.64 11.72
CA SER A 282 5.73 7.85 13.11
C SER A 282 5.17 6.75 14.02
N ASP A 283 3.87 6.48 13.90
CA ASP A 283 3.18 5.48 14.72
C ASP A 283 3.68 4.06 14.42
N ALA A 284 3.89 3.73 13.15
CA ALA A 284 4.41 2.41 12.75
C ALA A 284 5.84 2.16 13.28
N ILE A 285 6.72 3.17 13.21
CA ILE A 285 8.08 3.09 13.76
C ILE A 285 8.01 2.95 15.29
N HIS A 286 7.18 3.78 15.95
CA HIS A 286 7.01 3.72 17.40
C HIS A 286 6.48 2.35 17.85
N GLN A 287 5.45 1.84 17.21
CA GLN A 287 4.84 0.54 17.47
C GLN A 287 5.85 -0.61 17.31
N TRP A 288 6.69 -0.55 16.27
CA TRP A 288 7.74 -1.52 16.04
C TRP A 288 8.82 -1.47 17.12
N MET A 289 9.21 -0.28 17.57
CA MET A 289 10.21 -0.11 18.64
C MET A 289 9.71 -0.60 20.00
N GLU A 290 8.46 -0.31 20.32
CA GLU A 290 7.85 -0.68 21.61
C GLU A 290 7.46 -2.16 21.66
N GLN A 291 7.21 -2.80 20.51
CA GLN A 291 6.77 -4.21 20.43
C GLN A 291 5.66 -4.50 21.45
N SER A 292 4.68 -3.60 21.55
CA SER A 292 3.68 -3.61 22.63
C SER A 292 2.52 -4.58 22.37
N ALA A 293 2.29 -4.95 21.11
CA ALA A 293 1.22 -5.88 20.79
C ALA A 293 1.57 -7.31 21.21
N PRO A 294 0.69 -8.01 21.95
CA PRO A 294 0.89 -9.41 22.29
C PRO A 294 0.84 -10.28 21.03
N ASP A 295 1.47 -11.44 21.10
CA ASP A 295 1.44 -12.46 20.03
C ASP A 295 1.90 -11.97 18.65
N MET A 296 2.79 -10.99 18.63
CA MET A 296 3.43 -10.46 17.43
C MET A 296 4.90 -10.84 17.36
N VAL A 297 5.38 -11.12 16.18
CA VAL A 297 6.79 -11.24 15.86
C VAL A 297 7.25 -9.99 15.13
N TYR A 298 8.39 -9.44 15.56
CA TYR A 298 8.99 -8.27 14.95
C TYR A 298 10.35 -8.63 14.35
N TRP A 299 10.60 -8.16 13.13
CA TRP A 299 11.90 -8.37 12.48
C TRP A 299 12.27 -7.18 11.60
N LEU A 300 13.54 -7.15 11.24
CA LEU A 300 14.07 -6.19 10.28
C LEU A 300 14.65 -6.91 9.06
N GLU A 301 14.48 -6.29 7.91
CA GLU A 301 15.13 -6.65 6.66
C GLU A 301 16.07 -5.50 6.29
N ALA A 302 17.37 -5.78 6.14
CA ALA A 302 18.36 -4.78 5.78
C ALA A 302 19.26 -5.33 4.66
N TYR A 303 19.33 -4.60 3.57
CA TYR A 303 20.11 -5.00 2.39
C TYR A 303 20.58 -3.78 1.59
N ASN A 304 21.70 -3.93 0.89
CA ASN A 304 22.23 -2.92 -0.01
C ASN A 304 21.66 -3.11 -1.41
N THR A 305 21.17 -2.04 -2.00
CA THR A 305 20.76 -2.03 -3.41
C THR A 305 21.82 -1.36 -4.26
N ARG A 306 22.10 -1.94 -5.45
CA ARG A 306 23.12 -1.40 -6.39
C ARG A 306 22.85 0.03 -6.86
N ARG A 307 21.58 0.46 -6.91
CA ARG A 307 21.17 1.76 -7.46
C ARG A 307 20.72 2.80 -6.44
N GLN A 308 20.28 2.38 -5.27
CA GLN A 308 19.59 3.26 -4.31
C GLN A 308 20.18 3.22 -2.89
N GLY A 309 21.36 2.57 -2.72
CA GLY A 309 22.00 2.44 -1.42
C GLY A 309 21.27 1.49 -0.44
N PRO A 310 21.55 1.63 0.86
CA PRO A 310 21.00 0.76 1.87
C PRO A 310 19.49 0.90 1.99
N ARG A 311 18.82 -0.23 2.17
CA ARG A 311 17.37 -0.33 2.38
C ARG A 311 17.09 -1.09 3.64
N VAL A 312 16.26 -0.52 4.49
CA VAL A 312 15.78 -1.14 5.72
C VAL A 312 14.25 -1.22 5.66
N LYS A 313 13.72 -2.37 6.07
CA LYS A 313 12.29 -2.53 6.36
C LYS A 313 12.14 -3.03 7.79
N LEU A 314 11.28 -2.40 8.54
CA LEU A 314 10.83 -2.81 9.85
C LEU A 314 9.47 -3.46 9.69
N ARG A 315 9.31 -4.69 10.15
CA ARG A 315 8.09 -5.47 9.94
C ARG A 315 7.64 -6.11 11.25
N GLY A 316 6.35 -6.28 11.35
CA GLY A 316 5.72 -7.10 12.38
C GLY A 316 4.60 -7.93 11.77
N ALA A 317 4.36 -9.11 12.32
CA ALA A 317 3.23 -9.95 11.94
C ALA A 317 2.70 -10.69 13.17
N PRO A 318 1.41 -11.04 13.21
CA PRO A 318 0.89 -11.96 14.19
C PRO A 318 1.66 -13.29 14.15
N LEU A 319 1.92 -13.87 15.32
CA LEU A 319 2.55 -15.19 15.42
C LEU A 319 1.67 -16.27 14.78
N ASP A 320 0.37 -16.10 14.90
CA ASP A 320 -0.66 -16.97 14.32
C ASP A 320 -1.76 -16.10 13.67
N VAL A 321 -1.93 -16.24 12.38
CA VAL A 321 -2.99 -15.55 11.62
C VAL A 321 -4.32 -16.29 11.68
N GLY A 322 -4.31 -17.56 12.11
CA GLY A 322 -5.47 -18.44 12.12
C GLY A 322 -6.66 -17.87 12.89
N PRO A 323 -6.52 -17.40 14.14
CA PRO A 323 -7.63 -16.79 14.88
C PRO A 323 -8.25 -15.59 14.19
N ILE A 324 -7.44 -14.77 13.51
CA ILE A 324 -7.90 -13.59 12.78
C ILE A 324 -8.67 -14.01 11.52
N LEU A 325 -8.11 -14.96 10.75
CA LEU A 325 -8.77 -15.49 9.55
C LEU A 325 -10.06 -16.22 9.90
N ARG A 326 -10.09 -16.99 10.98
CA ARG A 326 -11.32 -17.63 11.47
C ARG A 326 -12.39 -16.60 11.75
N LYS A 327 -12.07 -15.57 12.53
CA LYS A 327 -13.01 -14.53 12.95
C LYS A 327 -13.51 -13.68 11.78
N GLU A 328 -12.58 -13.22 10.92
CA GLU A 328 -12.88 -12.19 9.93
C GLU A 328 -13.24 -12.76 8.55
N LEU A 329 -12.85 -14.00 8.25
CA LEU A 329 -13.11 -14.66 6.97
C LEU A 329 -14.05 -15.87 7.15
N PHE A 330 -13.58 -16.94 7.78
CA PHE A 330 -14.29 -18.22 7.76
C PHE A 330 -15.63 -18.22 8.53
N ASN A 331 -15.75 -17.41 9.59
CA ASN A 331 -17.00 -17.29 10.34
C ASN A 331 -18.00 -16.30 9.72
N LYS A 332 -17.55 -15.46 8.77
CA LYS A 332 -18.41 -14.42 8.17
C LYS A 332 -18.87 -14.77 6.77
N ILE A 333 -18.07 -15.53 6.02
CA ILE A 333 -18.34 -15.83 4.62
C ILE A 333 -18.90 -17.25 4.49
N PRO A 334 -20.09 -17.40 3.90
CA PRO A 334 -20.77 -18.68 3.79
C PRO A 334 -19.99 -19.76 3.04
N SER A 335 -19.21 -19.37 2.02
CA SER A 335 -18.45 -20.30 1.20
C SER A 335 -17.04 -19.78 0.93
N VAL A 336 -16.03 -20.56 1.34
CA VAL A 336 -14.62 -20.27 1.06
C VAL A 336 -13.97 -21.48 0.40
N ILE A 337 -13.52 -21.29 -0.84
CA ILE A 337 -12.86 -22.31 -1.65
C ILE A 337 -11.37 -22.00 -1.69
N LEU A 338 -10.55 -22.98 -1.35
CA LEU A 338 -9.10 -22.87 -1.32
C LEU A 338 -8.51 -23.81 -2.38
N THR A 339 -7.78 -23.26 -3.34
CA THR A 339 -7.15 -24.03 -4.41
C THR A 339 -5.63 -23.79 -4.43
N SER A 340 -4.87 -24.84 -4.63
CA SER A 340 -3.41 -24.78 -4.87
C SER A 340 -2.89 -26.12 -5.30
N ALA A 341 -1.80 -26.12 -6.04
CA ALA A 341 -1.09 -27.34 -6.43
C ALA A 341 -0.31 -27.97 -5.25
N THR A 342 -0.08 -27.26 -4.15
CA THR A 342 0.85 -27.63 -3.07
C THR A 342 0.27 -27.42 -1.67
N LEU A 343 -0.96 -27.86 -1.40
CA LEU A 343 -1.56 -27.78 -0.06
C LEU A 343 -1.18 -28.96 0.85
N GLY A 344 -0.88 -30.11 0.29
CA GLY A 344 -0.49 -31.28 1.05
C GLY A 344 0.97 -31.21 1.50
N VAL A 345 1.25 -31.66 2.73
CA VAL A 345 2.60 -31.81 3.28
C VAL A 345 2.85 -33.28 3.58
N GLY A 346 3.88 -33.86 2.97
CA GLY A 346 4.27 -35.26 3.19
C GLY A 346 3.42 -36.25 2.39
N ARG A 347 3.25 -37.47 2.93
CA ARG A 347 2.51 -38.58 2.29
C ARG A 347 1.02 -38.59 2.69
N ASP A 348 0.64 -37.76 3.65
CA ASP A 348 -0.75 -37.68 4.13
C ASP A 348 -1.57 -36.78 3.21
N GLU A 349 -2.63 -37.30 2.64
CA GLU A 349 -3.59 -36.55 1.81
C GLU A 349 -4.46 -35.59 2.65
N ASN A 350 -4.26 -35.55 3.96
CA ASN A 350 -4.97 -34.64 4.83
C ASN A 350 -4.30 -33.28 4.84
N PHE A 351 -5.05 -32.21 4.73
CA PHE A 351 -4.57 -30.83 4.77
C PHE A 351 -4.47 -30.29 6.22
N ASN A 352 -4.28 -31.15 7.22
CA ASN A 352 -4.33 -30.76 8.63
C ASN A 352 -3.34 -29.68 9.01
N PHE A 353 -2.09 -29.78 8.51
CA PHE A 353 -1.09 -28.75 8.76
C PHE A 353 -1.53 -27.41 8.18
N PHE A 354 -1.91 -27.36 6.91
CA PHE A 354 -2.39 -26.14 6.27
C PHE A 354 -3.64 -25.58 6.98
N ARG A 355 -4.61 -26.42 7.26
CA ARG A 355 -5.86 -26.04 7.97
C ARG A 355 -5.56 -25.42 9.34
N SER A 356 -4.66 -26.02 10.11
CA SER A 356 -4.27 -25.49 11.43
C SER A 356 -3.64 -24.08 11.31
N ARG A 357 -2.79 -23.87 10.29
CA ARG A 357 -2.10 -22.58 10.09
C ARG A 357 -3.03 -21.44 9.68
N ILE A 358 -4.12 -21.73 9.02
CA ILE A 358 -5.10 -20.72 8.57
C ILE A 358 -6.34 -20.64 9.50
N GLY A 359 -6.34 -21.37 10.62
CA GLY A 359 -7.41 -21.30 11.61
C GLY A 359 -8.58 -22.27 11.40
N LEU A 360 -8.41 -23.30 10.57
CA LEU A 360 -9.42 -24.34 10.33
C LEU A 360 -9.13 -25.67 11.08
N GLY A 361 -8.20 -25.67 12.06
CA GLY A 361 -7.76 -26.89 12.75
C GLY A 361 -8.83 -27.62 13.55
N ASP A 362 -9.80 -26.91 14.13
CA ASP A 362 -10.83 -27.47 15.03
C ASP A 362 -12.22 -27.59 14.38
N THR A 363 -12.33 -27.44 13.07
CA THR A 363 -13.62 -27.57 12.39
C THR A 363 -13.94 -29.03 12.09
N ASN A 364 -14.56 -29.71 13.05
CA ASN A 364 -15.19 -31.03 12.82
C ASN A 364 -16.45 -30.97 11.95
N ASN A 365 -16.82 -29.82 11.40
CA ASN A 365 -18.10 -29.59 10.72
C ASN A 365 -18.00 -28.76 9.42
N ALA A 366 -16.91 -28.86 8.69
CA ALA A 366 -16.92 -28.36 7.31
C ALA A 366 -17.03 -29.57 6.36
N GLN A 367 -18.22 -30.15 6.27
CA GLN A 367 -18.64 -31.02 5.16
C GLN A 367 -19.09 -30.15 3.99
#